data_14ae8f4c309959d15c331aee49bf53e3
#
_entry.id   14ae8f4c309959d15c331aee49bf53e3
#
_cell.length_a   1.000
_cell.length_b   1.000
_cell.length_c   1.000
_cell.angle_alpha   90.00
_cell.angle_beta   90.00
_cell.angle_gamma   90.00
#
_symmetry.space_group_name_H-M   'P 1'
#
loop_
_entity.id
_entity.type
_entity.pdbx_description
1 polymer ?
#
loop_
_entity_poly.entity_id
_entity_poly.type
_entity_poly.pdbx_seq_one_letter_code
_entity_poly.pdbx_strand_id
1 'polypeptide(L)'
;MTEELTFLDQRVRIHASAQTGGFALIEAFGPPGSQPPLHVHRDEDEGFYVLDGELTLWAGETARTLQAGEFLLAPKQVPHTIRVGDGPARWLVIAGPRFEAFVRAAAASAPEPERLTHLAADHGIDILGPPGMLPADLREAA
;
A
#
# COMPACT_ATOMS: atom_id res chain seq x y z
N MET A 1 4.22 -20.09 -9.43
CA MET A 1 3.16 -20.36 -8.44
C MET A 1 2.87 -19.10 -7.64
N THR A 2 1.60 -18.82 -7.44
CA THR A 2 1.15 -17.62 -6.71
C THR A 2 1.08 -17.90 -5.22
N GLU A 3 1.67 -17.02 -4.41
CA GLU A 3 1.57 -17.10 -2.94
C GLU A 3 0.46 -16.18 -2.46
N GLU A 4 -0.34 -16.65 -1.51
CA GLU A 4 -1.38 -15.86 -0.88
C GLU A 4 -1.05 -15.60 0.58
N LEU A 5 -1.15 -14.33 1.00
CA LEU A 5 -0.81 -13.88 2.34
C LEU A 5 -1.91 -12.97 2.87
N THR A 6 -1.97 -12.80 4.20
CA THR A 6 -2.78 -11.77 4.83
C THR A 6 -1.87 -10.62 5.24
N PHE A 7 -2.15 -9.43 4.69
CA PHE A 7 -1.39 -8.23 4.99
C PHE A 7 -2.34 -7.15 5.52
N LEU A 8 -2.18 -6.79 6.78
CA LEU A 8 -3.13 -5.93 7.48
C LEU A 8 -4.52 -6.57 7.41
N ASP A 9 -5.53 -5.88 6.91
CA ASP A 9 -6.87 -6.44 6.70
C ASP A 9 -7.11 -6.90 5.26
N GLN A 10 -6.05 -6.98 4.45
CA GLN A 10 -6.12 -7.35 3.05
C GLN A 10 -5.63 -8.77 2.83
N ARG A 11 -6.21 -9.45 1.84
CA ARG A 11 -5.61 -10.66 1.29
C ARG A 11 -4.79 -10.24 0.08
N VAL A 12 -3.59 -10.74 -0.02
CA VAL A 12 -2.70 -10.40 -1.14
C VAL A 12 -2.18 -11.66 -1.81
N ARG A 13 -1.99 -11.58 -3.13
CA ARG A 13 -1.35 -12.64 -3.91
C ARG A 13 -0.13 -12.04 -4.60
N ILE A 14 1.01 -12.68 -4.41
CA ILE A 14 2.24 -12.26 -5.07
C ILE A 14 2.37 -13.05 -6.36
N HIS A 15 2.10 -12.38 -7.49
CA HIS A 15 2.17 -12.99 -8.81
C HIS A 15 3.58 -13.00 -9.37
N ALA A 16 4.35 -11.95 -9.08
CA ALA A 16 5.76 -11.85 -9.47
C ALA A 16 6.54 -11.29 -8.30
N SER A 17 7.71 -11.87 -8.03
CA SER A 17 8.58 -11.44 -6.93
C SER A 17 9.74 -10.61 -7.47
N ALA A 18 10.02 -9.49 -6.82
CA ALA A 18 11.19 -8.67 -7.12
C ALA A 18 12.48 -9.28 -6.54
N GLN A 19 12.40 -10.37 -5.79
CA GLN A 19 13.58 -11.05 -5.25
C GLN A 19 14.45 -11.65 -6.36
N THR A 20 13.85 -11.95 -7.50
CA THR A 20 14.58 -12.49 -8.66
C THR A 20 14.91 -11.41 -9.68
N GLY A 21 14.78 -10.15 -9.30
CA GLY A 21 15.04 -8.99 -10.17
C GLY A 21 13.75 -8.41 -10.75
N GLY A 22 13.82 -7.15 -11.19
CA GLY A 22 12.67 -6.46 -11.76
C GLY A 22 11.76 -5.87 -10.70
N PHE A 23 10.46 -6.14 -10.80
CA PHE A 23 9.45 -5.58 -9.90
C PHE A 23 8.59 -6.69 -9.30
N ALA A 24 7.90 -6.35 -8.22
CA ALA A 24 6.87 -7.22 -7.64
C ALA A 24 5.51 -6.86 -8.24
N LEU A 25 4.73 -7.88 -8.57
CA LEU A 25 3.32 -7.71 -8.95
C LEU A 25 2.47 -8.38 -7.88
N ILE A 26 1.72 -7.57 -7.14
CA ILE A 26 0.93 -8.02 -6.01
C ILE A 26 -0.53 -7.69 -6.28
N GLU A 27 -1.40 -8.68 -6.15
CA GLU A 27 -2.85 -8.47 -6.24
C GLU A 27 -3.41 -8.38 -4.83
N ALA A 28 -4.15 -7.32 -4.55
CA ALA A 28 -4.72 -7.07 -3.23
C ALA A 28 -6.24 -7.12 -3.27
N PHE A 29 -6.84 -7.67 -2.21
CA PHE A 29 -8.29 -7.73 -1.99
C PHE A 29 -8.55 -7.03 -0.66
N GLY A 30 -9.32 -5.95 -0.68
CA GLY A 30 -9.64 -5.19 0.52
C GLY A 30 -11.13 -5.12 0.80
N PRO A 31 -11.53 -5.21 2.08
CA PRO A 31 -12.92 -5.01 2.46
C PRO A 31 -13.32 -3.54 2.34
N PRO A 32 -14.64 -3.24 2.35
CA PRO A 32 -15.09 -1.85 2.32
C PRO A 32 -14.43 -1.00 3.40
N GLY A 33 -13.98 0.19 3.02
CA GLY A 33 -13.37 1.14 3.95
C GLY A 33 -11.95 0.83 4.39
N SER A 34 -11.36 -0.27 3.91
CA SER A 34 -9.98 -0.64 4.25
C SER A 34 -9.03 0.51 3.90
N GLN A 35 -8.17 0.86 4.85
CA GLN A 35 -7.20 1.94 4.69
C GLN A 35 -5.96 1.65 5.54
N PRO A 36 -4.78 1.55 4.93
CA PRO A 36 -3.55 1.41 5.69
C PRO A 36 -3.14 2.73 6.33
N PRO A 37 -2.17 2.72 7.25
CA PRO A 37 -1.61 3.97 7.77
C PRO A 37 -1.05 4.86 6.67
N LEU A 38 -1.08 6.18 6.89
CA LEU A 38 -0.40 7.14 6.04
C LEU A 38 1.10 6.87 6.11
N HIS A 39 1.76 6.77 4.95
CA HIS A 39 3.17 6.39 4.90
C HIS A 39 3.87 6.98 3.68
N VAL A 40 5.18 6.82 3.66
CA VAL A 40 6.03 7.25 2.55
C VAL A 40 7.09 6.18 2.30
N HIS A 41 7.31 5.86 1.02
CA HIS A 41 8.41 4.99 0.61
C HIS A 41 9.62 5.87 0.28
N ARG A 42 10.77 5.60 0.92
CA ARG A 42 11.96 6.42 0.72
C ARG A 42 12.61 6.20 -0.63
N ASP A 43 12.58 4.97 -1.12
CA ASP A 43 13.40 4.56 -2.27
C ASP A 43 12.64 3.97 -3.45
N GLU A 44 11.33 3.71 -3.31
CA GLU A 44 10.58 2.97 -4.32
C GLU A 44 9.29 3.66 -4.70
N ASP A 45 9.00 3.71 -5.99
CA ASP A 45 7.68 4.09 -6.49
C ASP A 45 6.71 2.94 -6.29
N GLU A 46 5.41 3.23 -6.24
CA GLU A 46 4.37 2.23 -6.12
C GLU A 46 3.22 2.55 -7.06
N GLY A 47 2.87 1.61 -7.94
CA GLY A 47 1.75 1.77 -8.86
C GLY A 47 0.53 1.02 -8.40
N PHE A 48 -0.66 1.59 -8.68
CA PHE A 48 -1.97 1.02 -8.33
C PHE A 48 -2.83 0.92 -9.58
N TYR A 49 -3.29 -0.27 -9.90
CA TYR A 49 -4.19 -0.52 -11.02
C TYR A 49 -5.43 -1.25 -10.52
N VAL A 50 -6.60 -0.63 -10.62
CA VAL A 50 -7.84 -1.20 -10.08
C VAL A 50 -8.41 -2.22 -11.04
N LEU A 51 -8.75 -3.41 -10.53
CA LEU A 51 -9.37 -4.49 -11.29
C LEU A 51 -10.88 -4.55 -11.05
N ASP A 52 -11.32 -4.26 -9.82
CA ASP A 52 -12.72 -4.35 -9.43
C ASP A 52 -12.97 -3.45 -8.22
N GLY A 53 -14.15 -2.84 -8.16
CA GLY A 53 -14.48 -1.92 -7.07
C GLY A 53 -13.91 -0.54 -7.27
N GLU A 54 -13.72 0.17 -6.17
CA GLU A 54 -13.31 1.57 -6.18
C GLU A 54 -12.25 1.81 -5.12
N LEU A 55 -11.21 2.53 -5.50
CA LEU A 55 -10.08 2.82 -4.62
C LEU A 55 -9.76 4.31 -4.71
N THR A 56 -9.79 5.02 -3.58
CA THR A 56 -9.31 6.40 -3.55
C THR A 56 -7.87 6.42 -3.12
N LEU A 57 -7.04 7.14 -3.88
CA LEU A 57 -5.61 7.27 -3.59
C LEU A 57 -5.29 8.75 -3.33
N TRP A 58 -4.61 8.99 -2.22
CA TRP A 58 -4.03 10.29 -1.89
C TRP A 58 -2.52 10.17 -1.97
N ALA A 59 -1.90 10.96 -2.84
CA ALA A 59 -0.45 11.00 -2.99
C ALA A 59 -0.03 12.47 -3.04
N GLY A 60 0.58 12.97 -1.96
CA GLY A 60 0.90 14.38 -1.82
C GLY A 60 -0.36 15.25 -1.92
N GLU A 61 -0.40 16.14 -2.90
CA GLU A 61 -1.55 17.01 -3.13
C GLU A 61 -2.58 16.40 -4.10
N THR A 62 -2.27 15.26 -4.70
CA THR A 62 -3.17 14.57 -5.62
C THR A 62 -4.13 13.68 -4.84
N ALA A 63 -5.42 13.76 -5.17
CA ALA A 63 -6.43 12.84 -4.66
C ALA A 63 -7.27 12.38 -5.84
N ARG A 64 -7.33 11.07 -6.07
CA ARG A 64 -8.13 10.49 -7.15
C ARG A 64 -8.85 9.24 -6.69
N THR A 65 -10.09 9.10 -7.12
CA THR A 65 -10.83 7.86 -6.98
C THR A 65 -10.69 7.08 -8.28
N LEU A 66 -10.13 5.88 -8.16
CA LEU A 66 -9.88 5.00 -9.29
C LEU A 66 -10.97 3.94 -9.38
N GLN A 67 -11.43 3.68 -10.59
CA GLN A 67 -12.35 2.60 -10.90
C GLN A 67 -11.63 1.54 -11.74
N ALA A 68 -12.31 0.42 -11.99
CA ALA A 68 -11.72 -0.67 -12.76
C ALA A 68 -11.11 -0.16 -14.06
N GLY A 69 -9.87 -0.55 -14.34
CA GLY A 69 -9.12 -0.14 -15.52
C GLY A 69 -8.32 1.14 -15.37
N GLU A 70 -8.35 1.80 -14.20
CA GLU A 70 -7.61 3.04 -13.97
C GLU A 70 -6.35 2.81 -13.14
N PHE A 71 -5.34 3.64 -13.39
CA PHE A 71 -4.02 3.52 -12.79
C PHE A 71 -3.57 4.86 -12.21
N LEU A 72 -2.86 4.81 -11.08
CA LEU A 72 -2.14 5.96 -10.54
C LEU A 72 -0.83 5.50 -9.90
N LEU A 73 0.22 6.29 -10.11
CA LEU A 73 1.51 6.07 -9.48
C LEU A 73 1.64 6.93 -8.23
N ALA A 74 2.05 6.32 -7.11
CA ALA A 74 2.48 7.03 -5.92
C ALA A 74 4.01 7.10 -5.98
N PRO A 75 4.59 8.28 -6.24
CA PRO A 75 6.05 8.39 -6.35
C PRO A 75 6.73 8.17 -5.01
N LYS A 76 7.97 7.69 -5.04
CA LYS A 76 8.81 7.64 -3.83
C LYS A 76 8.93 9.03 -3.22
N GLN A 77 9.13 9.08 -1.91
CA GLN A 77 9.32 10.32 -1.14
C GLN A 77 8.06 11.20 -1.07
N VAL A 78 6.92 10.72 -1.60
CA VAL A 78 5.66 11.44 -1.51
C VAL A 78 4.72 10.66 -0.57
N PRO A 79 4.27 11.27 0.54
CA PRO A 79 3.34 10.61 1.46
C PRO A 79 2.05 10.21 0.75
N HIS A 80 1.59 8.98 1.01
CA HIS A 80 0.37 8.49 0.38
C HIS A 80 -0.39 7.52 1.28
N THR A 81 -1.65 7.32 0.95
CA THR A 81 -2.52 6.30 1.51
C THR A 81 -3.63 5.99 0.51
N ILE A 82 -4.29 4.88 0.71
CA ILE A 82 -5.42 4.46 -0.12
C ILE A 82 -6.61 4.15 0.77
N ARG A 83 -7.83 4.16 0.19
CA ARG A 83 -9.02 3.70 0.89
C ARG A 83 -9.96 3.01 -0.08
N VAL A 84 -10.40 1.81 0.30
CA VAL A 84 -11.45 1.07 -0.42
C VAL A 84 -12.78 1.78 -0.21
N GLY A 85 -13.60 1.86 -1.25
CA GLY A 85 -14.92 2.49 -1.19
C GLY A 85 -15.95 1.70 -0.40
N ASP A 86 -17.23 1.87 -0.75
CA ASP A 86 -18.34 1.27 0.00
C ASP A 86 -18.52 -0.23 -0.22
N GLY A 87 -17.94 -0.76 -1.29
CA GLY A 87 -17.91 -2.19 -1.56
C GLY A 87 -16.48 -2.71 -1.53
N PRO A 88 -16.28 -4.04 -1.57
CA PRO A 88 -14.93 -4.60 -1.63
C PRO A 88 -14.24 -4.20 -2.93
N ALA A 89 -12.91 -4.17 -2.91
CA ALA A 89 -12.12 -3.83 -4.09
C ALA A 89 -11.00 -4.84 -4.30
N ARG A 90 -10.55 -4.91 -5.55
CA ARG A 90 -9.41 -5.72 -5.95
C ARG A 90 -8.53 -4.88 -6.88
N TRP A 91 -7.25 -4.84 -6.59
CA TRP A 91 -6.32 -4.03 -7.37
C TRP A 91 -4.95 -4.69 -7.45
N LEU A 92 -4.17 -4.26 -8.42
CA LEU A 92 -2.78 -4.67 -8.57
C LEU A 92 -1.87 -3.58 -8.00
N VAL A 93 -0.84 -4.01 -7.30
CA VAL A 93 0.24 -3.14 -6.83
C VAL A 93 1.50 -3.54 -7.58
N ILE A 94 2.14 -2.55 -8.22
CA ILE A 94 3.42 -2.73 -8.87
C ILE A 94 4.45 -2.04 -7.97
N ALA A 95 5.37 -2.80 -7.42
CA ALA A 95 6.24 -2.31 -6.35
C ALA A 95 7.66 -2.86 -6.46
N GLY A 96 8.53 -2.35 -5.62
CA GLY A 96 9.91 -2.78 -5.55
C GLY A 96 10.15 -3.88 -4.51
N PRO A 97 11.40 -4.35 -4.41
CA PRO A 97 11.76 -5.45 -3.51
C PRO A 97 11.58 -5.12 -2.03
N ARG A 98 11.74 -3.87 -1.63
CA ARG A 98 11.63 -3.49 -0.21
C ARG A 98 10.18 -3.55 0.27
N PHE A 99 9.24 -3.06 -0.54
CA PHE A 99 7.83 -3.17 -0.20
C PHE A 99 7.40 -4.63 -0.13
N GLU A 100 7.81 -5.44 -1.10
CA GLU A 100 7.50 -6.87 -1.08
C GLU A 100 8.03 -7.53 0.20
N ALA A 101 9.28 -7.25 0.57
CA ALA A 101 9.88 -7.80 1.77
C ALA A 101 9.12 -7.37 3.04
N PHE A 102 8.65 -6.12 3.07
CA PHE A 102 7.82 -5.62 4.17
C PHE A 102 6.49 -6.37 4.25
N VAL A 103 5.81 -6.55 3.12
CA VAL A 103 4.54 -7.29 3.08
C VAL A 103 4.72 -8.71 3.61
N ARG A 104 5.77 -9.40 3.18
CA ARG A 104 6.06 -10.76 3.65
C ARG A 104 6.34 -10.81 5.15
N ALA A 105 7.15 -9.87 5.64
CA ALA A 105 7.49 -9.81 7.05
C ALA A 105 6.28 -9.47 7.93
N ALA A 106 5.46 -8.51 7.51
CA ALA A 106 4.26 -8.13 8.24
C ALA A 106 3.23 -9.27 8.24
N ALA A 107 3.07 -9.95 7.12
CA ALA A 107 2.15 -11.10 7.01
C ALA A 107 2.58 -12.24 7.94
N ALA A 108 3.88 -12.49 8.05
CA ALA A 108 4.41 -13.56 8.87
C ALA A 108 4.24 -13.33 10.37
N SER A 109 4.26 -12.06 10.82
CA SER A 109 4.28 -11.72 12.25
C SER A 109 3.00 -11.06 12.75
N ALA A 110 2.12 -10.54 11.84
CA ALA A 110 0.91 -9.80 12.20
C ALA A 110 1.19 -8.79 13.33
N PRO A 111 2.12 -7.84 13.14
CA PRO A 111 2.61 -7.02 14.24
C PRO A 111 1.59 -6.00 14.73
N GLU A 112 1.69 -5.66 16.04
CA GLU A 112 0.97 -4.52 16.60
C GLU A 112 1.44 -3.21 15.94
N PRO A 113 0.65 -2.11 16.00
CA PRO A 113 0.97 -0.87 15.28
C PRO A 113 2.38 -0.33 15.53
N GLU A 114 2.88 -0.38 16.76
CA GLU A 114 4.22 0.10 17.08
C GLU A 114 5.29 -0.75 16.40
N ARG A 115 5.14 -2.06 16.44
CA ARG A 115 6.07 -2.97 15.75
C ARG A 115 5.97 -2.85 14.24
N LEU A 116 4.76 -2.62 13.74
CA LEU A 116 4.55 -2.40 12.31
C LEU A 116 5.34 -1.17 11.84
N THR A 117 5.32 -0.09 12.63
CA THR A 117 6.07 1.13 12.33
C THR A 117 7.58 0.85 12.24
N HIS A 118 8.12 0.11 13.20
CA HIS A 118 9.55 -0.26 13.18
C HIS A 118 9.88 -1.18 12.00
N LEU A 119 9.03 -2.17 11.76
CA LEU A 119 9.23 -3.12 10.66
C LEU A 119 9.21 -2.39 9.31
N ALA A 120 8.29 -1.46 9.14
CA ALA A 120 8.20 -0.65 7.92
C ALA A 120 9.49 0.15 7.72
N ALA A 121 9.98 0.82 8.79
CA ALA A 121 11.20 1.61 8.72
C ALA A 121 12.41 0.75 8.31
N ASP A 122 12.47 -0.48 8.77
CA ASP A 122 13.55 -1.42 8.39
C ASP A 122 13.52 -1.73 6.89
N HIS A 123 12.39 -1.50 6.24
CA HIS A 123 12.20 -1.76 4.81
C HIS A 123 12.06 -0.48 3.98
N GLY A 124 12.51 0.66 4.52
CA GLY A 124 12.50 1.92 3.78
C GLY A 124 11.14 2.61 3.70
N ILE A 125 10.22 2.25 4.60
CA ILE A 125 8.87 2.83 4.63
C ILE A 125 8.66 3.50 5.98
N ASP A 126 8.34 4.80 5.96
CA ASP A 126 8.07 5.52 7.19
C ASP A 126 6.56 5.70 7.36
N ILE A 127 6.02 5.17 8.45
CA ILE A 127 4.63 5.37 8.80
C ILE A 127 4.51 6.74 9.46
N LEU A 128 3.66 7.61 8.90
CA LEU A 128 3.54 9.02 9.28
C LEU A 128 2.32 9.29 10.14
N GLY A 129 1.35 8.39 10.17
CA GLY A 129 0.15 8.55 10.97
C GLY A 129 -0.76 7.35 10.87
N PRO A 130 -1.79 7.27 11.72
CA PRO A 130 -2.71 6.13 11.77
C PRO A 130 -3.62 6.08 10.53
N PRO A 131 -4.30 4.93 10.31
CA PRO A 131 -5.33 4.85 9.28
C PRO A 131 -6.35 5.97 9.43
N GLY A 132 -6.72 6.61 8.31
CA GLY A 132 -7.62 7.75 8.29
C GLY A 132 -6.92 9.09 8.17
N MET A 133 -5.64 9.17 8.54
CA MET A 133 -4.86 10.38 8.34
C MET A 133 -4.49 10.53 6.86
N LEU A 134 -4.58 11.74 6.34
CA LEU A 134 -4.31 12.08 4.94
C LEU A 134 -3.06 12.96 4.82
N PRO A 135 -2.42 13.01 3.63
CA PRO A 135 -1.25 13.87 3.45
C PRO A 135 -1.48 15.33 3.83
N ALA A 136 -2.68 15.87 3.61
CA ALA A 136 -2.99 17.24 3.98
C ALA A 136 -2.86 17.49 5.48
N ASP A 137 -3.11 16.47 6.31
CA ASP A 137 -3.04 16.60 7.77
C ASP A 137 -1.60 16.86 8.24
N LEU A 138 -0.61 16.43 7.47
CA LEU A 138 0.80 16.69 7.80
C LEU A 138 1.15 18.17 7.73
N ARG A 139 0.53 18.90 6.78
CA ARG A 139 0.77 20.32 6.63
C ARG A 139 0.11 21.13 7.75
N GLU A 140 -1.02 20.67 8.24
CA GLU A 140 -1.76 21.34 9.33
C GLU A 140 -1.05 21.13 10.67
N ALA A 141 -0.32 20.02 10.82
CA ALA A 141 0.40 19.69 12.04
C ALA A 141 1.76 20.40 12.15
N ALA A 142 2.26 20.98 11.06
CA ALA A 142 3.59 21.60 11.01
C ALA A 142 3.60 23.02 11.61
#